data_16ddc0dd9941c106f8402b9e2d0d732d
#
_entry.id   16ddc0dd9941c106f8402b9e2d0d732d
#
_cell.length_a   1.000
_cell.length_b   1.000
_cell.length_c   1.000
_cell.angle_alpha   90.00
_cell.angle_beta   90.00
_cell.angle_gamma   90.00
#
_symmetry.space_group_name_H-M   'P 1'
#
loop_
_entity.id
_entity.type
_entity.pdbx_description
1 polymer ?
#
loop_
_entity_poly.entity_id
_entity_poly.type
_entity_poly.pdbx_seq_one_letter_code
_entity_poly.pdbx_strand_id
1 'polypeptide(L)'
;MKKDVKVLALDFGASSGRAIIGSFDGEKISLKEIHRFTNDPVILLDTMYWDVLRLFHDIKIGLIKAKQEGEIKSLGIDTWGVDFGLLNKDGKLLENPVHYRDARTKGMMEKVFAKLDKDTVYSITGNQFMELNTLFQLMALKENQPELLQKAETLLLMPDLLNYFLSNEKCTEYTIASTTQLLDAKNKTWSSEIIENLDLPKNIFTKIVQPGTKIGKLSKQISEELGIN
;
A
#
# COMPACT_ATOMS: atom_id res chain seq x y z
N MET A 1 6.74 -5.28 -38.48
CA MET A 1 5.88 -4.42 -37.63
C MET A 1 6.47 -4.45 -36.21
N LYS A 2 6.77 -3.30 -35.57
CA LYS A 2 7.12 -3.27 -34.15
C LYS A 2 5.91 -3.82 -33.37
N LYS A 3 6.13 -4.81 -32.53
CA LYS A 3 5.07 -5.39 -31.69
C LYS A 3 4.77 -4.38 -30.58
N ASP A 4 3.53 -3.96 -30.41
CA ASP A 4 3.12 -3.06 -29.35
C ASP A 4 3.48 -3.63 -27.99
N VAL A 5 4.05 -2.81 -27.13
CA VAL A 5 4.32 -3.17 -25.73
C VAL A 5 3.09 -2.87 -24.91
N LYS A 6 2.50 -3.89 -24.29
CA LYS A 6 1.34 -3.74 -23.41
C LYS A 6 1.73 -3.86 -21.96
N VAL A 7 1.20 -2.97 -21.13
CA VAL A 7 1.34 -2.98 -19.68
C VAL A 7 -0.04 -2.87 -19.02
N LEU A 8 -0.19 -3.40 -17.83
CA LEU A 8 -1.41 -3.31 -17.03
C LEU A 8 -1.21 -2.32 -15.89
N ALA A 9 -2.04 -1.30 -15.81
CA ALA A 9 -2.15 -0.42 -14.66
C ALA A 9 -3.40 -0.79 -13.85
N LEU A 10 -3.21 -0.98 -12.55
CA LEU A 10 -4.26 -1.18 -11.57
C LEU A 10 -4.33 0.08 -10.69
N ASP A 11 -5.31 0.93 -10.93
CA ASP A 11 -5.48 2.26 -10.33
C ASP A 11 -6.63 2.24 -9.32
N PHE A 12 -6.32 2.33 -8.04
CA PHE A 12 -7.26 2.27 -6.93
C PHE A 12 -7.46 3.64 -6.29
N GLY A 13 -8.59 4.25 -6.56
CA GLY A 13 -9.04 5.42 -5.82
C GLY A 13 -9.82 5.06 -4.56
N ALA A 14 -10.15 6.06 -3.75
CA ALA A 14 -10.89 5.88 -2.49
C ALA A 14 -12.35 5.40 -2.67
N SER A 15 -12.93 5.52 -3.87
CA SER A 15 -14.33 5.14 -4.15
C SER A 15 -14.48 4.14 -5.29
N SER A 16 -13.46 3.98 -6.14
CA SER A 16 -13.49 3.02 -7.25
C SER A 16 -12.08 2.67 -7.70
N GLY A 17 -11.94 1.49 -8.29
CA GLY A 17 -10.70 1.05 -8.92
C GLY A 17 -10.90 0.69 -10.38
N ARG A 18 -9.79 0.63 -11.12
CA ARG A 18 -9.75 0.33 -12.55
C ARG A 18 -8.57 -0.54 -12.91
N ALA A 19 -8.78 -1.41 -13.89
CA ALA A 19 -7.70 -2.07 -14.61
C ALA A 19 -7.63 -1.49 -16.02
N ILE A 20 -6.47 -0.96 -16.39
CA ILE A 20 -6.26 -0.23 -17.64
C ILE A 20 -5.07 -0.85 -18.37
N ILE A 21 -5.25 -1.21 -19.64
CA ILE A 21 -4.14 -1.59 -20.52
C ILE A 21 -3.59 -0.33 -21.19
N GLY A 22 -2.30 -0.09 -20.98
CA GLY A 22 -1.52 0.86 -21.77
C GLY A 22 -0.79 0.11 -22.90
N SER A 23 -1.02 0.52 -24.15
CA SER A 23 -0.33 -0.02 -25.33
C SER A 23 0.56 1.05 -25.93
N PHE A 24 1.86 0.76 -26.08
CA PHE A 24 2.86 1.67 -26.65
C PHE A 24 3.36 1.11 -27.98
N ASP A 25 3.15 1.84 -29.07
CA ASP A 25 3.55 1.45 -30.44
C ASP A 25 4.98 1.92 -30.81
N GLY A 26 5.63 2.63 -29.90
CA GLY A 26 6.94 3.26 -30.12
C GLY A 26 6.89 4.77 -30.25
N GLU A 27 5.70 5.37 -30.43
CA GLU A 27 5.48 6.81 -30.55
C GLU A 27 4.35 7.31 -29.63
N LYS A 28 3.26 6.54 -29.54
CA LYS A 28 2.05 6.91 -28.79
C LYS A 28 1.66 5.85 -27.80
N ILE A 29 1.03 6.29 -26.71
CA ILE A 29 0.38 5.41 -25.73
C ILE A 29 -1.14 5.51 -25.95
N SER A 30 -1.77 4.36 -26.13
CA SER A 30 -3.23 4.22 -26.10
C SER A 30 -3.65 3.52 -24.79
N LEU A 31 -4.78 3.95 -24.21
CA LEU A 31 -5.32 3.41 -22.97
C LEU A 31 -6.65 2.72 -23.22
N LYS A 32 -6.82 1.53 -22.62
CA LYS A 32 -8.08 0.77 -22.67
C LYS A 32 -8.44 0.33 -21.26
N GLU A 33 -9.52 0.89 -20.70
CA GLU A 33 -10.09 0.37 -19.45
C GLU A 33 -10.76 -0.98 -19.74
N ILE A 34 -10.36 -2.01 -18.98
CA ILE A 34 -10.86 -3.38 -19.15
C ILE A 34 -11.67 -3.88 -17.96
N HIS A 35 -11.54 -3.23 -16.80
CA HIS A 35 -12.32 -3.54 -15.61
C HIS A 35 -12.47 -2.29 -14.75
N ARG A 36 -13.66 -2.11 -14.17
CA ARG A 36 -13.98 -1.08 -13.17
C ARG A 36 -14.78 -1.72 -12.04
N PHE A 37 -14.53 -1.28 -10.82
CA PHE A 37 -15.20 -1.78 -9.63
C PHE A 37 -15.34 -0.67 -8.59
N THR A 38 -16.26 -0.85 -7.64
CA THR A 38 -16.42 0.05 -6.50
C THR A 38 -15.42 -0.31 -5.40
N ASN A 39 -15.04 0.70 -4.63
CA ASN A 39 -14.18 0.55 -3.46
C ASN A 39 -14.89 1.18 -2.26
N ASP A 40 -15.92 0.50 -1.78
CA ASP A 40 -16.72 0.96 -0.66
C ASP A 40 -16.13 0.46 0.66
N PRO A 41 -15.95 1.34 1.66
CA PRO A 41 -15.50 0.91 2.98
C PRO A 41 -16.59 0.09 3.68
N VAL A 42 -16.17 -0.83 4.54
CA VAL A 42 -17.05 -1.64 5.37
C VAL A 42 -16.96 -1.17 6.82
N ILE A 43 -18.09 -0.84 7.42
CA ILE A 43 -18.17 -0.53 8.84
C ILE A 43 -18.58 -1.81 9.58
N LEU A 44 -17.72 -2.26 10.48
CA LEU A 44 -18.00 -3.39 11.36
C LEU A 44 -17.87 -2.92 12.81
N LEU A 45 -18.97 -2.98 13.55
CA LEU A 45 -19.08 -2.38 14.88
C LEU A 45 -18.78 -0.87 14.83
N ASP A 46 -17.70 -0.44 15.42
CA ASP A 46 -17.25 0.95 15.52
C ASP A 46 -16.04 1.29 14.61
N THR A 47 -15.58 0.33 13.80
CA THR A 47 -14.38 0.46 12.99
C THR A 47 -14.71 0.43 11.50
N MET A 48 -14.10 1.34 10.75
CA MET A 48 -14.21 1.41 9.29
C MET A 48 -13.02 0.70 8.63
N TYR A 49 -13.28 -0.27 7.77
CA TYR A 49 -12.27 -1.09 7.11
C TYR A 49 -12.29 -0.93 5.59
N TRP A 50 -11.15 -1.14 4.96
CA TRP A 50 -11.07 -1.52 3.56
C TRP A 50 -11.33 -3.02 3.41
N ASP A 51 -12.20 -3.42 2.48
CA ASP A 51 -12.35 -4.83 2.11
C ASP A 51 -11.23 -5.24 1.16
N VAL A 52 -10.03 -5.42 1.71
CA VAL A 52 -8.83 -5.72 0.91
C VAL A 52 -8.94 -7.06 0.18
N LEU A 53 -9.71 -8.00 0.69
CA LEU A 53 -9.93 -9.30 0.03
C LEU A 53 -10.79 -9.12 -1.21
N ARG A 54 -11.79 -8.25 -1.18
CA ARG A 54 -12.59 -7.88 -2.34
C ARG A 54 -11.75 -7.16 -3.38
N LEU A 55 -10.92 -6.19 -2.94
CA LEU A 55 -10.01 -5.47 -3.84
C LEU A 55 -9.04 -6.43 -4.54
N PHE A 56 -8.50 -7.41 -3.82
CA PHE A 56 -7.63 -8.42 -4.40
C PHE A 56 -8.37 -9.34 -5.38
N HIS A 57 -9.63 -9.67 -5.11
CA HIS A 57 -10.49 -10.39 -6.05
C HIS A 57 -10.66 -9.60 -7.37
N ASP A 58 -10.92 -8.29 -7.29
CA ASP A 58 -11.04 -7.43 -8.47
C ASP A 58 -9.73 -7.30 -9.25
N ILE A 59 -8.57 -7.32 -8.59
CA ILE A 59 -7.26 -7.46 -9.26
C ILE A 59 -7.21 -8.74 -10.10
N LYS A 60 -7.62 -9.87 -9.55
CA LYS A 60 -7.61 -11.15 -10.28
C LYS A 60 -8.55 -11.13 -11.49
N ILE A 61 -9.73 -10.51 -11.36
CA ILE A 61 -10.62 -10.27 -12.51
C ILE A 61 -9.93 -9.41 -13.58
N GLY A 62 -9.27 -8.32 -13.17
CA GLY A 62 -8.50 -7.45 -14.07
C GLY A 62 -7.41 -8.22 -14.82
N LEU A 63 -6.66 -9.08 -14.13
CA LEU A 63 -5.62 -9.92 -14.72
C LEU A 63 -6.18 -10.93 -15.73
N ILE A 64 -7.32 -11.58 -15.43
CA ILE A 64 -7.99 -12.51 -16.36
C ILE A 64 -8.43 -11.78 -17.63
N LYS A 65 -9.01 -10.58 -17.49
CA LYS A 65 -9.40 -9.75 -18.63
C LYS A 65 -8.18 -9.27 -19.44
N ALA A 66 -7.10 -8.89 -18.76
CA ALA A 66 -5.86 -8.47 -19.41
C ALA A 66 -5.24 -9.59 -20.24
N LYS A 67 -5.27 -10.84 -19.75
CA LYS A 67 -4.82 -12.02 -20.50
C LYS A 67 -5.54 -12.16 -21.85
N GLN A 68 -6.83 -11.84 -21.93
CA GLN A 68 -7.61 -11.90 -23.18
C GLN A 68 -7.18 -10.83 -24.22
N GLU A 69 -6.53 -9.76 -23.77
CA GLU A 69 -6.02 -8.69 -24.63
C GLU A 69 -4.63 -8.97 -25.22
N GLY A 70 -4.03 -10.10 -24.87
CA GLY A 70 -2.74 -10.56 -25.36
C GLY A 70 -1.64 -10.52 -24.31
N GLU A 71 -0.38 -10.54 -24.75
CA GLU A 71 0.78 -10.58 -23.85
C GLU A 71 0.97 -9.26 -23.12
N ILE A 72 0.94 -9.29 -21.79
CA ILE A 72 1.20 -8.14 -20.91
C ILE A 72 2.64 -8.26 -20.37
N LYS A 73 3.47 -7.26 -20.60
CA LYS A 73 4.89 -7.28 -20.24
C LYS A 73 5.14 -6.99 -18.77
N SER A 74 4.31 -6.15 -18.15
CA SER A 74 4.42 -5.79 -16.74
C SER A 74 3.08 -5.27 -16.21
N LEU A 75 2.95 -5.29 -14.90
CA LEU A 75 1.84 -4.63 -14.20
C LEU A 75 2.39 -3.69 -13.13
N GLY A 76 1.60 -2.66 -12.82
CA GLY A 76 1.82 -1.75 -11.70
C GLY A 76 0.52 -1.50 -10.97
N ILE A 77 0.63 -1.25 -9.66
CA ILE A 77 -0.49 -0.94 -8.78
C ILE A 77 -0.26 0.44 -8.19
N ASP A 78 -1.26 1.29 -8.27
CA ASP A 78 -1.34 2.58 -7.59
C ASP A 78 -2.58 2.62 -6.71
N THR A 79 -2.48 3.25 -5.54
CA THR A 79 -3.58 3.38 -4.59
C THR A 79 -3.55 4.74 -3.89
N TRP A 80 -4.52 4.98 -2.99
CA TRP A 80 -4.45 6.07 -2.02
C TRP A 80 -3.30 5.86 -1.04
N GLY A 81 -2.86 6.95 -0.38
CA GLY A 81 -1.78 6.94 0.61
C GLY A 81 -2.21 6.52 2.02
N VAL A 82 -1.26 6.49 2.91
CA VAL A 82 -1.32 6.41 4.37
C VAL A 82 -1.79 5.10 4.99
N ASP A 83 -2.66 4.32 4.33
CA ASP A 83 -3.22 3.08 4.88
C ASP A 83 -2.31 1.88 4.64
N PHE A 84 -2.38 0.92 5.55
CA PHE A 84 -1.50 -0.23 5.57
C PHE A 84 -2.18 -1.49 6.10
N GLY A 85 -1.63 -2.64 5.76
CA GLY A 85 -1.91 -3.91 6.40
C GLY A 85 -0.71 -4.42 7.18
N LEU A 86 -0.99 -5.20 8.23
CA LEU A 86 0.02 -5.85 9.05
C LEU A 86 0.04 -7.35 8.76
N LEU A 87 1.22 -7.89 8.57
CA LEU A 87 1.44 -9.32 8.39
C LEU A 87 2.12 -9.92 9.61
N ASN A 88 1.73 -11.16 9.95
CA ASN A 88 2.42 -11.95 10.96
C ASN A 88 3.71 -12.59 10.42
N LYS A 89 4.41 -13.37 11.25
CA LYS A 89 5.64 -14.10 10.89
C LYS A 89 5.47 -15.07 9.71
N ASP A 90 4.27 -15.59 9.52
CA ASP A 90 3.96 -16.52 8.43
C ASP A 90 3.54 -15.79 7.14
N GLY A 91 3.59 -14.45 7.13
CA GLY A 91 3.16 -13.62 6.00
C GLY A 91 1.63 -13.52 5.85
N LYS A 92 0.86 -13.92 6.87
CA LYS A 92 -0.60 -13.82 6.83
C LYS A 92 -1.05 -12.46 7.33
N LEU A 93 -2.05 -11.89 6.65
CA LEU A 93 -2.70 -10.66 7.08
C LEU A 93 -3.34 -10.86 8.47
N LEU A 94 -3.05 -9.95 9.39
CA LEU A 94 -3.57 -10.01 10.76
C LEU A 94 -5.03 -9.58 10.85
N GLU A 95 -5.37 -8.50 10.14
CA GLU A 95 -6.74 -7.99 9.99
C GLU A 95 -6.88 -7.19 8.70
N ASN A 96 -8.10 -6.88 8.29
CA ASN A 96 -8.32 -5.94 7.18
C ASN A 96 -7.74 -4.57 7.52
N PRO A 97 -7.11 -3.87 6.56
CA PRO A 97 -6.63 -2.51 6.75
C PRO A 97 -7.76 -1.58 7.21
N VAL A 98 -7.50 -0.81 8.26
CA VAL A 98 -8.44 0.20 8.74
C VAL A 98 -8.37 1.42 7.83
N HIS A 99 -9.53 1.96 7.49
CA HIS A 99 -9.68 3.10 6.60
C HIS A 99 -9.16 4.39 7.24
N TYR A 100 -8.49 5.25 6.47
CA TYR A 100 -7.90 6.51 6.96
C TYR A 100 -8.93 7.51 7.54
N ARG A 101 -10.22 7.35 7.25
CA ARG A 101 -11.30 8.17 7.84
C ARG A 101 -11.87 7.59 9.13
N ASP A 102 -11.33 6.46 9.61
CA ASP A 102 -11.71 5.91 10.90
C ASP A 102 -11.40 6.90 12.03
N ALA A 103 -12.25 6.94 13.03
CA ALA A 103 -12.12 7.88 14.13
C ALA A 103 -10.99 7.57 15.11
N ARG A 104 -10.32 6.41 14.97
CA ARG A 104 -9.27 5.93 15.89
C ARG A 104 -8.09 6.89 16.07
N THR A 105 -7.82 7.73 15.05
CA THR A 105 -6.68 8.66 15.06
C THR A 105 -6.98 9.99 15.77
N LYS A 106 -8.22 10.22 16.18
CA LYS A 106 -8.60 11.46 16.86
C LYS A 106 -7.78 11.69 18.13
N GLY A 107 -7.14 12.85 18.23
CA GLY A 107 -6.28 13.22 19.36
C GLY A 107 -4.89 12.58 19.36
N MET A 108 -4.52 11.80 18.32
CA MET A 108 -3.19 11.19 18.26
C MET A 108 -2.10 12.19 17.88
N MET A 109 -2.43 13.26 17.17
CA MET A 109 -1.46 14.31 16.85
C MET A 109 -0.89 14.95 18.12
N GLU A 110 -1.74 15.33 19.04
CA GLU A 110 -1.36 15.93 20.34
C GLU A 110 -0.48 14.98 21.15
N LYS A 111 -0.82 13.70 21.16
CA LYS A 111 -0.04 12.68 21.87
C LYS A 111 1.34 12.46 21.27
N VAL A 112 1.44 12.48 19.93
CA VAL A 112 2.73 12.40 19.24
C VAL A 112 3.58 13.63 19.55
N PHE A 113 3.01 14.83 19.41
CA PHE A 113 3.76 16.06 19.62
C PHE A 113 4.09 16.36 21.10
N ALA A 114 3.42 15.69 22.04
CA ALA A 114 3.85 15.68 23.44
C ALA A 114 5.15 14.87 23.68
N LYS A 115 5.50 13.94 22.77
CA LYS A 115 6.71 13.09 22.86
C LYS A 115 7.82 13.57 21.93
N LEU A 116 7.48 14.06 20.75
CA LEU A 116 8.42 14.49 19.74
C LEU A 116 7.95 15.80 19.12
N ASP A 117 8.80 16.81 19.19
CA ASP A 117 8.49 18.16 18.73
C ASP A 117 8.01 18.18 17.27
N LYS A 118 6.99 19.02 17.04
CA LYS A 118 6.34 19.16 15.73
C LYS A 118 7.30 19.62 14.64
N ASP A 119 8.17 20.59 14.95
CA ASP A 119 9.13 21.14 13.98
C ASP A 119 10.18 20.10 13.62
N THR A 120 10.56 19.26 14.58
CA THR A 120 11.44 18.10 14.35
C THR A 120 10.81 17.11 13.36
N VAL A 121 9.57 16.68 13.61
CA VAL A 121 8.87 15.77 12.70
C VAL A 121 8.74 16.37 11.29
N TYR A 122 8.40 17.66 11.19
CA TYR A 122 8.30 18.33 9.89
C TYR A 122 9.64 18.44 9.17
N SER A 123 10.71 18.79 9.88
CA SER A 123 12.05 18.92 9.29
C SER A 123 12.60 17.62 8.70
N ILE A 124 12.19 16.48 9.30
CA ILE A 124 12.57 15.14 8.83
C ILE A 124 11.71 14.73 7.63
N THR A 125 10.40 14.90 7.72
CA THR A 125 9.46 14.28 6.77
C THR A 125 9.01 15.21 5.64
N GLY A 126 8.95 16.52 5.88
CA GLY A 126 8.43 17.51 4.94
C GLY A 126 6.91 17.41 4.68
N ASN A 127 6.19 16.57 5.40
CA ASN A 127 4.78 16.31 5.15
C ASN A 127 3.86 17.26 5.92
N GLN A 128 2.73 17.59 5.30
CA GLN A 128 1.61 18.22 5.99
C GLN A 128 1.09 17.30 7.08
N PHE A 129 0.82 17.87 8.27
CA PHE A 129 0.20 17.13 9.36
C PHE A 129 -1.30 16.94 9.11
N MET A 130 -1.70 15.67 9.06
CA MET A 130 -3.09 15.25 8.97
C MET A 130 -3.29 14.05 9.88
N GLU A 131 -4.37 14.02 10.65
CA GLU A 131 -4.67 12.92 11.58
C GLU A 131 -4.67 11.53 10.91
N LEU A 132 -4.93 11.50 9.61
CA LEU A 132 -4.97 10.28 8.82
C LEU A 132 -3.60 9.71 8.45
N ASN A 133 -2.49 10.44 8.65
CA ASN A 133 -1.16 9.93 8.28
C ASN A 133 -0.80 8.68 9.07
N THR A 134 -0.05 7.78 8.44
CA THR A 134 0.32 6.46 8.99
C THR A 134 0.90 6.54 10.39
N LEU A 135 1.72 7.57 10.66
CA LEU A 135 2.29 7.82 11.97
C LEU A 135 1.22 7.84 13.08
N PHE A 136 0.14 8.61 12.88
CA PHE A 136 -0.93 8.73 13.87
C PHE A 136 -1.80 7.48 13.93
N GLN A 137 -1.97 6.78 12.82
CA GLN A 137 -2.64 5.48 12.79
C GLN A 137 -1.87 4.43 13.61
N LEU A 138 -0.53 4.37 13.49
CA LEU A 138 0.31 3.47 14.28
C LEU A 138 0.29 3.82 15.77
N MET A 139 0.25 5.11 16.10
CA MET A 139 0.09 5.52 17.50
C MET A 139 -1.26 5.11 18.08
N ALA A 140 -2.35 5.26 17.32
CA ALA A 140 -3.66 4.77 17.72
C ALA A 140 -3.67 3.24 17.92
N LEU A 141 -3.02 2.50 17.01
CA LEU A 141 -2.88 1.06 17.13
C LEU A 141 -2.07 0.65 18.37
N LYS A 142 -0.95 1.35 18.61
CA LYS A 142 -0.10 1.11 19.79
C LYS A 142 -0.85 1.30 21.11
N GLU A 143 -1.75 2.30 21.17
CA GLU A 143 -2.52 2.58 22.38
C GLU A 143 -3.74 1.65 22.56
N ASN A 144 -4.47 1.41 21.48
CA ASN A 144 -5.76 0.73 21.57
C ASN A 144 -5.68 -0.78 21.34
N GLN A 145 -4.68 -1.25 20.58
CA GLN A 145 -4.52 -2.65 20.17
C GLN A 145 -3.03 -3.07 20.20
N PRO A 146 -2.32 -2.91 21.33
CA PRO A 146 -0.89 -3.19 21.41
C PRO A 146 -0.53 -4.64 21.08
N GLU A 147 -1.41 -5.60 21.39
CA GLU A 147 -1.18 -7.03 21.08
C GLU A 147 -1.17 -7.30 19.57
N LEU A 148 -1.97 -6.54 18.78
CA LEU A 148 -1.96 -6.65 17.33
C LEU A 148 -0.63 -6.17 16.77
N LEU A 149 -0.15 -5.04 17.25
CA LEU A 149 1.14 -4.47 16.85
C LEU A 149 2.32 -5.39 17.27
N GLN A 150 2.24 -6.03 18.45
CA GLN A 150 3.24 -7.00 18.89
C GLN A 150 3.30 -8.27 18.03
N LYS A 151 2.20 -8.67 17.41
CA LYS A 151 2.14 -9.83 16.49
C LYS A 151 2.61 -9.47 15.07
N ALA A 152 2.77 -8.19 14.77
CA ALA A 152 3.17 -7.72 13.45
C ALA A 152 4.67 -7.94 13.22
N GLU A 153 4.99 -8.55 12.09
CA GLU A 153 6.36 -8.74 11.60
C GLU A 153 6.63 -7.88 10.36
N THR A 154 5.59 -7.41 9.70
CA THR A 154 5.72 -6.60 8.49
C THR A 154 4.54 -5.64 8.37
N LEU A 155 4.84 -4.38 8.08
CA LEU A 155 3.89 -3.37 7.66
C LEU A 155 4.05 -3.17 6.15
N LEU A 156 2.96 -3.26 5.39
CA LEU A 156 2.93 -2.93 3.97
C LEU A 156 1.84 -1.89 3.71
N LEU A 157 2.20 -0.82 3.03
CA LEU A 157 1.22 0.18 2.56
C LEU A 157 0.33 -0.45 1.48
N MET A 158 -0.82 0.12 1.21
CA MET A 158 -1.84 -0.53 0.39
C MET A 158 -1.33 -1.05 -0.96
N PRO A 159 -0.57 -0.29 -1.79
CA PRO A 159 -0.09 -0.83 -3.06
C PRO A 159 0.96 -1.93 -2.85
N ASP A 160 1.80 -1.82 -1.81
CA ASP A 160 2.81 -2.83 -1.48
C ASP A 160 2.16 -4.12 -0.96
N LEU A 161 1.07 -4.02 -0.18
CA LEU A 161 0.29 -5.15 0.29
C LEU A 161 -0.36 -5.92 -0.87
N LEU A 162 -0.96 -5.20 -1.81
CA LEU A 162 -1.56 -5.81 -2.99
C LEU A 162 -0.51 -6.44 -3.92
N ASN A 163 0.66 -5.80 -4.07
CA ASN A 163 1.81 -6.38 -4.77
C ASN A 163 2.33 -7.63 -4.05
N TYR A 164 2.40 -7.61 -2.72
CA TYR A 164 2.77 -8.78 -1.93
C TYR A 164 1.82 -9.96 -2.16
N PHE A 165 0.52 -9.74 -2.19
CA PHE A 165 -0.46 -10.81 -2.48
C PHE A 165 -0.28 -11.43 -3.87
N LEU A 166 0.24 -10.68 -4.83
CA LEU A 166 0.53 -11.17 -6.17
C LEU A 166 1.88 -11.89 -6.27
N SER A 167 2.91 -11.41 -5.56
CA SER A 167 4.30 -11.79 -5.80
C SER A 167 4.96 -12.55 -4.65
N ASN A 168 4.44 -12.44 -3.43
CA ASN A 168 5.07 -12.82 -2.16
C ASN A 168 6.32 -11.98 -1.79
N GLU A 169 6.62 -10.91 -2.53
CA GLU A 169 7.75 -10.04 -2.24
C GLU A 169 7.36 -8.91 -1.27
N LYS A 170 8.20 -8.69 -0.25
CA LYS A 170 7.97 -7.68 0.79
C LYS A 170 8.93 -6.51 0.60
N CYS A 171 8.42 -5.39 0.18
CA CYS A 171 9.15 -4.12 0.11
C CYS A 171 8.16 -2.96 0.21
N THR A 172 8.66 -1.76 0.44
CA THR A 172 7.85 -0.53 0.41
C THR A 172 8.36 0.38 -0.69
N GLU A 173 7.47 0.81 -1.57
CA GLU A 173 7.82 1.75 -2.62
C GLU A 173 7.96 3.16 -2.03
N TYR A 174 8.95 3.92 -2.52
CA TYR A 174 9.35 5.20 -1.95
C TYR A 174 8.24 6.26 -1.94
N THR A 175 7.47 6.38 -3.03
CA THR A 175 6.46 7.45 -3.14
C THR A 175 5.28 7.21 -2.19
N ILE A 176 4.88 5.96 -2.00
CA ILE A 176 3.85 5.65 -1.01
C ILE A 176 4.41 5.77 0.42
N ALA A 177 5.67 5.38 0.66
CA ALA A 177 6.34 5.57 1.94
C ALA A 177 6.39 7.05 2.35
N SER A 178 6.53 7.96 1.40
CA SER A 178 6.56 9.40 1.67
C SER A 178 5.26 9.94 2.27
N THR A 179 4.12 9.26 2.10
CA THR A 179 2.83 9.67 2.66
C THR A 179 2.69 9.38 4.16
N THR A 180 3.60 8.58 4.72
CA THR A 180 3.46 7.99 6.06
C THR A 180 3.74 8.94 7.21
N GLN A 181 4.48 10.03 6.98
CA GLN A 181 5.09 10.86 8.02
C GLN A 181 6.11 10.11 8.90
N LEU A 182 6.71 9.05 8.34
CA LEU A 182 7.74 8.22 8.95
C LEU A 182 9.02 8.14 8.10
N LEU A 183 8.97 8.71 6.88
CA LEU A 183 10.10 8.72 5.97
C LEU A 183 11.00 9.94 6.24
N ASP A 184 12.30 9.72 6.36
CA ASP A 184 13.30 10.78 6.24
C ASP A 184 13.40 11.16 4.75
N ALA A 185 12.86 12.33 4.40
CA ALA A 185 12.78 12.80 3.02
C ALA A 185 14.16 13.08 2.40
N LYS A 186 15.15 13.46 3.23
CA LYS A 186 16.50 13.76 2.79
C LYS A 186 17.29 12.48 2.50
N ASN A 187 17.23 11.52 3.41
CA ASN A 187 17.97 10.26 3.31
C ASN A 187 17.20 9.18 2.53
N LYS A 188 15.92 9.38 2.26
CA LYS A 188 15.01 8.45 1.56
C LYS A 188 14.94 7.07 2.23
N THR A 189 14.93 7.08 3.56
CA THR A 189 14.86 5.90 4.42
C THR A 189 13.82 6.11 5.50
N TRP A 190 13.43 5.05 6.18
CA TRP A 190 12.62 5.18 7.39
C TRP A 190 13.38 6.00 8.44
N SER A 191 12.69 6.95 9.10
CA SER A 191 13.29 7.78 10.14
C SER A 191 13.45 7.00 11.44
N SER A 192 14.69 6.61 11.75
CA SER A 192 14.98 5.96 13.05
C SER A 192 14.63 6.88 14.22
N GLU A 193 14.84 8.17 14.07
CA GLU A 193 14.55 9.17 15.11
C GLU A 193 13.07 9.19 15.47
N ILE A 194 12.17 9.24 14.51
CA ILE A 194 10.71 9.25 14.77
C ILE A 194 10.28 7.90 15.34
N ILE A 195 10.74 6.79 14.75
CA ILE A 195 10.36 5.43 15.15
C ILE A 195 10.80 5.16 16.60
N GLU A 196 12.03 5.54 16.97
CA GLU A 196 12.59 5.33 18.30
C GLU A 196 11.92 6.20 19.36
N ASN A 197 11.78 7.50 19.12
CA ASN A 197 11.16 8.42 20.08
C ASN A 197 9.70 8.08 20.38
N LEU A 198 9.01 7.43 19.44
CA LEU A 198 7.63 7.00 19.62
C LEU A 198 7.50 5.52 20.03
N ASP A 199 8.62 4.84 20.30
CA ASP A 199 8.69 3.41 20.63
C ASP A 199 7.87 2.55 19.66
N LEU A 200 7.98 2.80 18.37
CA LEU A 200 7.37 1.96 17.35
C LEU A 200 8.27 0.76 17.03
N PRO A 201 7.72 -0.42 16.72
CA PRO A 201 8.52 -1.60 16.43
C PRO A 201 9.29 -1.42 15.10
N LYS A 202 10.62 -1.43 15.16
CA LYS A 202 11.50 -1.20 14.00
C LYS A 202 11.43 -2.32 12.96
N ASN A 203 11.19 -3.55 13.42
CA ASN A 203 11.20 -4.76 12.59
C ASN A 203 10.08 -4.82 11.57
N ILE A 204 8.99 -4.07 11.74
CA ILE A 204 7.85 -4.10 10.81
C ILE A 204 8.10 -3.34 9.51
N PHE A 205 9.06 -2.42 9.49
CA PHE A 205 9.34 -1.57 8.33
C PHE A 205 10.23 -2.29 7.32
N THR A 206 9.74 -2.44 6.10
CA THR A 206 10.46 -3.14 5.03
C THR A 206 11.48 -2.24 4.33
N LYS A 207 12.32 -2.86 3.50
CA LYS A 207 13.26 -2.14 2.65
C LYS A 207 12.50 -1.23 1.67
N ILE A 208 12.94 0.03 1.56
CA ILE A 208 12.42 0.99 0.58
C ILE A 208 13.04 0.73 -0.80
N VAL A 209 12.20 0.70 -1.81
CA VAL A 209 12.59 0.59 -3.22
C VAL A 209 12.15 1.83 -3.99
N GLN A 210 12.89 2.18 -5.04
CA GLN A 210 12.59 3.36 -5.86
C GLN A 210 11.47 3.08 -6.87
N PRO A 211 10.73 4.10 -7.33
CA PRO A 211 9.75 3.97 -8.41
C PRO A 211 10.35 3.29 -9.64
N GLY A 212 9.59 2.45 -10.30
CA GLY A 212 10.04 1.71 -11.48
C GLY A 212 10.91 0.48 -11.18
N THR A 213 11.17 0.18 -9.90
CA THR A 213 11.88 -1.05 -9.52
C THR A 213 11.01 -2.26 -9.84
N LYS A 214 11.60 -3.25 -10.52
CA LYS A 214 10.95 -4.55 -10.69
C LYS A 214 10.97 -5.30 -9.37
N ILE A 215 9.80 -5.44 -8.74
CA ILE A 215 9.64 -6.09 -7.44
C ILE A 215 9.80 -7.62 -7.57
N GLY A 216 9.11 -8.22 -8.56
CA GLY A 216 9.13 -9.68 -8.71
C GLY A 216 8.33 -10.13 -9.94
N LYS A 217 7.90 -11.37 -9.88
CA LYS A 217 6.94 -12.00 -10.82
C LYS A 217 5.70 -12.38 -10.04
N LEU A 218 4.62 -12.69 -10.71
CA LEU A 218 3.47 -13.35 -10.08
C LEU A 218 3.95 -14.61 -9.35
N SER A 219 3.44 -14.83 -8.15
CA SER A 219 3.73 -16.05 -7.41
C SER A 219 3.23 -17.28 -8.17
N LYS A 220 3.85 -18.44 -7.89
CA LYS A 220 3.43 -19.69 -8.52
C LYS A 220 1.93 -19.96 -8.32
N GLN A 221 1.43 -19.72 -7.12
CA GLN A 221 0.00 -19.88 -6.79
C GLN A 221 -0.89 -19.03 -7.69
N ILE A 222 -0.58 -17.73 -7.82
CA ILE A 222 -1.37 -16.80 -8.65
C ILE A 222 -1.27 -17.15 -10.13
N SER A 223 -0.06 -17.50 -10.60
CA SER A 223 0.17 -17.92 -11.98
C SER A 223 -0.65 -19.18 -12.34
N GLU A 224 -0.67 -20.18 -11.47
CA GLU A 224 -1.44 -21.40 -11.65
C GLU A 224 -2.95 -21.16 -11.56
N GLU A 225 -3.41 -20.41 -10.56
CA GLU A 225 -4.82 -20.07 -10.36
C GLU A 225 -5.42 -19.35 -11.58
N LEU A 226 -4.69 -18.39 -12.15
CA LEU A 226 -5.18 -17.56 -13.26
C LEU A 226 -4.73 -18.07 -14.65
N GLY A 227 -3.86 -19.06 -14.69
CA GLY A 227 -3.27 -19.58 -15.92
C GLY A 227 -2.46 -18.50 -16.66
N ILE A 228 -1.71 -17.67 -15.93
CA ILE A 228 -0.88 -16.57 -16.45
C ILE A 228 0.58 -16.90 -16.14
N ASN A 229 1.47 -16.76 -17.15
CA ASN A 229 2.92 -17.01 -17.01
C ASN A 229 3.70 -15.71 -16.98
#